data_fe7da6291638df26369c8d128d5672e1
#
_entry.id   fe7da6291638df26369c8d128d5672e1
#
_cell.length_a   1.000
_cell.length_b   1.000
_cell.length_c   1.000
_cell.angle_alpha   90.00
_cell.angle_beta   90.00
_cell.angle_gamma   90.00
#
_symmetry.space_group_name_H-M   'P 1'
#
loop_
_entity.id
_entity.type
_entity.pdbx_description
1 polymer ?
#
loop_
_entity_poly.entity_id
_entity_poly.type
_entity_poly.pdbx_seq_one_letter_code
_entity_poly.pdbx_strand_id
1 'polypeptide(L)'
;MNRLPITYALALTASVFSAATLAQNHRAWDQANDNAAFKRCATKHPSQAEAKAIERELRALLAAKKPDKPGGGNGNGGGGNGGGGDDGGGGGGDLPTPSCAAGKTCIGVVFHVVSDGRGNGDVSDASIDAQMQVINAGFSGSGSGMPYEFDLIKTTRTADRKWYTGCYGRSEQRMKSSLRQGGPDTLNVYSCRPSQGILGFATFPFSYNSQPSLDGVVILDESMPGGTAAPYDEGDTLTHEIGHWLGLYHTFQGGCGNYGGENGDGDSVADTAAEASPASGCPIGRDTCPDDASNDPIFNFMDYTTDACMDRFTVGQTGRTDFFWQGYRSPTP
;
A
#
# COMPACT_ATOMS: atom_id res chain seq x y z
N MET A 1 -49.96 52.59 -26.47
CA MET A 1 -49.19 52.19 -25.31
C MET A 1 -48.70 50.79 -25.55
N ASN A 2 -47.52 50.65 -26.20
CA ASN A 2 -46.93 49.38 -26.56
C ASN A 2 -45.93 48.97 -25.46
N ARG A 3 -46.16 47.82 -24.86
CA ARG A 3 -45.19 47.18 -23.96
C ARG A 3 -44.42 46.11 -24.74
N LEU A 4 -43.12 46.29 -24.86
CA LEU A 4 -42.17 45.28 -25.37
C LEU A 4 -41.86 44.24 -24.28
N PRO A 5 -41.70 42.96 -24.60
CA PRO A 5 -41.26 41.96 -23.64
C PRO A 5 -39.73 41.97 -23.52
N ILE A 6 -39.24 41.94 -22.28
CA ILE A 6 -37.83 41.78 -21.95
C ILE A 6 -37.53 40.27 -21.94
N THR A 7 -36.72 39.83 -22.91
CA THR A 7 -36.20 38.47 -22.94
C THR A 7 -34.91 38.43 -22.15
N TYR A 8 -34.91 37.69 -21.03
CA TYR A 8 -33.69 37.35 -20.30
C TYR A 8 -32.99 36.17 -20.99
N ALA A 9 -31.81 36.42 -21.56
CA ALA A 9 -30.91 35.39 -22.03
C ALA A 9 -30.06 34.93 -20.84
N LEU A 10 -30.30 33.71 -20.37
CA LEU A 10 -29.38 33.03 -19.46
C LEU A 10 -28.14 32.59 -20.28
N ALA A 11 -27.01 33.24 -20.01
CA ALA A 11 -25.72 32.74 -20.49
C ALA A 11 -25.22 31.65 -19.53
N LEU A 12 -25.32 30.39 -19.95
CA LEU A 12 -24.59 29.29 -19.30
C LEU A 12 -23.11 29.43 -19.67
N THR A 13 -22.29 29.90 -18.75
CA THR A 13 -20.84 29.78 -18.86
C THR A 13 -20.44 28.41 -18.35
N ALA A 14 -20.28 27.46 -19.24
CA ALA A 14 -19.63 26.19 -18.95
C ALA A 14 -18.14 26.46 -18.69
N SER A 15 -17.71 26.38 -17.43
CA SER A 15 -16.30 26.45 -17.07
C SER A 15 -15.62 25.17 -17.54
N VAL A 16 -14.94 25.23 -18.66
CA VAL A 16 -14.07 24.13 -19.15
C VAL A 16 -12.80 24.17 -18.30
N PHE A 17 -12.75 23.39 -17.22
CA PHE A 17 -11.50 23.12 -16.53
C PHE A 17 -10.62 22.31 -17.47
N SER A 18 -9.57 22.94 -17.99
CA SER A 18 -8.67 22.32 -18.95
C SER A 18 -7.72 21.34 -18.23
N ALA A 19 -7.33 20.27 -18.94
CA ALA A 19 -6.32 19.31 -18.50
C ALA A 19 -4.99 19.99 -18.07
N ALA A 20 -4.74 21.22 -18.52
CA ALA A 20 -3.62 22.06 -18.11
C ALA A 20 -3.71 22.49 -16.64
N THR A 21 -4.89 22.68 -16.06
CA THR A 21 -5.06 23.06 -14.64
C THR A 21 -4.74 21.89 -13.72
N LEU A 22 -5.12 20.67 -14.10
CA LEU A 22 -4.77 19.46 -13.36
C LEU A 22 -3.25 19.20 -13.39
N ALA A 23 -2.60 19.40 -14.54
CA ALA A 23 -1.14 19.28 -14.68
C ALA A 23 -0.37 20.38 -13.91
N GLN A 24 -0.95 21.57 -13.76
CA GLN A 24 -0.36 22.64 -12.95
C GLN A 24 -0.47 22.36 -11.45
N ASN A 25 -1.58 21.79 -10.99
CA ASN A 25 -1.75 21.39 -9.60
C ASN A 25 -0.80 20.23 -9.23
N HIS A 26 -0.59 19.25 -10.11
CA HIS A 26 0.40 18.19 -9.91
C HIS A 26 1.83 18.75 -9.80
N ARG A 27 2.21 19.70 -10.66
CA ARG A 27 3.54 20.33 -10.59
C ARG A 27 3.73 21.20 -9.36
N ALA A 28 2.70 21.90 -8.89
CA ALA A 28 2.76 22.70 -7.68
C ALA A 28 2.92 21.82 -6.42
N TRP A 29 2.31 20.63 -6.44
CA TRP A 29 2.47 19.65 -5.37
C TRP A 29 3.87 19.02 -5.37
N ASP A 30 4.40 18.65 -6.54
CA ASP A 30 5.77 18.15 -6.67
C ASP A 30 6.79 19.19 -6.14
N GLN A 31 6.59 20.47 -6.43
CA GLN A 31 7.47 21.57 -5.94
C GLN A 31 7.33 21.81 -4.44
N ALA A 32 6.16 21.66 -3.84
CA ALA A 32 5.98 21.82 -2.40
C ALA A 32 6.66 20.68 -1.61
N ASN A 33 6.66 19.47 -2.15
CA ASN A 33 7.37 18.32 -1.57
C ASN A 33 8.87 18.31 -1.84
N ASP A 34 9.35 18.94 -2.91
CA ASP A 34 10.80 19.08 -3.19
C ASP A 34 11.55 19.88 -2.11
N ASN A 35 10.82 20.68 -1.30
CA ASN A 35 11.39 21.42 -0.16
C ASN A 35 11.16 20.71 1.19
N ALA A 36 10.45 19.58 1.24
CA ALA A 36 10.29 18.80 2.44
C ALA A 36 11.57 18.00 2.71
N ALA A 37 11.97 17.87 3.98
CA ALA A 37 13.11 17.04 4.37
C ALA A 37 12.90 15.58 3.99
N PHE A 38 11.62 15.14 3.92
CA PHE A 38 11.21 13.78 3.59
C PHE A 38 10.11 13.74 2.51
N LYS A 39 10.18 12.73 1.64
CA LYS A 39 9.14 12.33 0.72
C LYS A 39 8.39 11.13 1.31
N ARG A 40 7.12 11.28 1.66
CA ARG A 40 6.36 10.30 2.42
C ARG A 40 6.38 8.90 1.81
N CYS A 41 6.08 8.77 0.52
CA CYS A 41 6.00 7.47 -0.15
C CYS A 41 6.52 7.55 -1.60
N ALA A 42 7.16 6.48 -2.07
CA ALA A 42 7.60 6.34 -3.45
C ALA A 42 6.99 5.13 -4.16
N THR A 43 5.94 4.56 -3.62
CA THR A 43 5.16 3.48 -4.25
C THR A 43 4.60 3.97 -5.59
N LYS A 44 4.83 3.19 -6.65
CA LYS A 44 4.38 3.53 -8.00
C LYS A 44 2.92 3.15 -8.17
N HIS A 45 2.06 4.14 -8.20
CA HIS A 45 0.63 3.94 -8.43
C HIS A 45 0.33 3.69 -9.91
N PRO A 46 -0.63 2.80 -10.23
CA PRO A 46 -1.14 2.65 -11.57
C PRO A 46 -1.91 3.92 -11.99
N SER A 47 -1.89 4.21 -13.29
CA SER A 47 -2.84 5.17 -13.87
C SER A 47 -4.29 4.66 -13.70
N GLN A 48 -5.28 5.53 -13.82
CA GLN A 48 -6.69 5.12 -13.73
C GLN A 48 -7.06 4.00 -14.72
N ALA A 49 -6.51 4.04 -15.92
CA ALA A 49 -6.77 3.02 -16.94
C ALA A 49 -6.19 1.65 -16.52
N GLU A 50 -4.98 1.65 -15.95
CA GLU A 50 -4.35 0.45 -15.40
C GLU A 50 -5.10 -0.04 -14.17
N ALA A 51 -5.50 0.84 -13.26
CA ALA A 51 -6.30 0.49 -12.08
C ALA A 51 -7.59 -0.22 -12.47
N LYS A 52 -8.34 0.31 -13.45
CA LYS A 52 -9.54 -0.33 -13.99
C LYS A 52 -9.27 -1.70 -14.63
N ALA A 53 -8.11 -1.88 -15.25
CA ALA A 53 -7.71 -3.17 -15.80
C ALA A 53 -7.39 -4.17 -14.69
N ILE A 54 -6.66 -3.76 -13.67
CA ILE A 54 -6.33 -4.56 -12.48
C ILE A 54 -7.60 -5.04 -11.76
N GLU A 55 -8.57 -4.14 -11.53
CA GLU A 55 -9.84 -4.50 -10.89
C GLU A 55 -10.62 -5.54 -11.70
N ARG A 56 -10.63 -5.44 -13.03
CA ARG A 56 -11.28 -6.46 -13.90
C ARG A 56 -10.57 -7.81 -13.85
N GLU A 57 -9.25 -7.79 -13.89
CA GLU A 57 -8.43 -9.00 -13.80
C GLU A 57 -8.66 -9.71 -12.46
N LEU A 58 -8.60 -8.96 -11.35
CA LEU A 58 -8.82 -9.49 -10.03
C LEU A 58 -10.20 -10.15 -9.88
N ARG A 59 -11.26 -9.51 -10.38
CA ARG A 59 -12.61 -10.10 -10.40
C ARG A 59 -12.68 -11.39 -11.20
N ALA A 60 -11.98 -11.46 -12.34
CA ALA A 60 -11.89 -12.67 -13.14
C ALA A 60 -11.15 -13.79 -12.40
N LEU A 61 -10.03 -13.48 -11.75
CA LEU A 61 -9.28 -14.43 -10.92
C LEU A 61 -10.11 -15.01 -9.80
N LEU A 62 -10.84 -14.18 -9.06
CA LEU A 62 -11.69 -14.62 -7.96
C LEU A 62 -12.90 -15.42 -8.44
N ALA A 63 -13.47 -15.07 -9.59
CA ALA A 63 -14.54 -15.87 -10.19
C ALA A 63 -14.07 -17.26 -10.60
N ALA A 64 -12.82 -17.39 -11.08
CA ALA A 64 -12.22 -18.67 -11.43
C ALA A 64 -11.84 -19.52 -10.21
N LYS A 65 -11.56 -18.90 -9.06
CA LYS A 65 -11.27 -19.59 -7.78
C LYS A 65 -12.53 -20.11 -7.05
N LYS A 66 -13.75 -19.69 -7.43
CA LYS A 66 -14.99 -20.22 -6.82
C LYS A 66 -15.14 -21.69 -7.21
N PRO A 67 -15.30 -22.60 -6.23
CA PRO A 67 -15.57 -24.01 -6.55
C PRO A 67 -16.87 -24.08 -7.36
N ASP A 68 -16.86 -24.92 -8.40
CA ASP A 68 -18.06 -25.25 -9.14
C ASP A 68 -19.14 -25.72 -8.15
N LYS A 69 -20.37 -25.21 -8.31
CA LYS A 69 -21.53 -25.73 -7.54
C LYS A 69 -21.51 -27.25 -7.60
N PRO A 70 -21.77 -27.95 -6.51
CA PRO A 70 -21.93 -29.41 -6.56
C PRO A 70 -23.10 -29.76 -7.46
N GLY A 71 -22.83 -29.90 -8.73
CA GLY A 71 -23.70 -30.52 -9.72
C GLY A 71 -23.46 -32.02 -9.69
N GLY A 72 -24.49 -32.81 -9.40
CA GLY A 72 -24.40 -34.22 -9.18
C GLY A 72 -23.71 -35.03 -10.28
N GLY A 73 -22.93 -35.96 -9.83
CA GLY A 73 -22.78 -37.33 -10.34
C GLY A 73 -21.93 -37.52 -11.57
N ASN A 74 -20.80 -38.07 -11.54
CA ASN A 74 -20.48 -39.48 -11.82
C ASN A 74 -18.97 -39.65 -11.91
N GLY A 75 -18.41 -40.59 -11.24
CA GLY A 75 -16.98 -40.84 -11.17
C GLY A 75 -16.40 -41.42 -12.43
N ASN A 76 -15.13 -41.12 -12.68
CA ASN A 76 -14.18 -42.19 -13.07
C ASN A 76 -12.74 -41.69 -12.74
N GLY A 77 -11.95 -42.55 -12.15
CA GLY A 77 -10.60 -42.29 -11.69
C GLY A 77 -9.60 -42.18 -12.84
N GLY A 78 -8.58 -41.36 -12.61
CA GLY A 78 -7.42 -41.30 -13.45
C GLY A 78 -6.32 -40.54 -12.72
N GLY A 79 -5.33 -41.30 -12.16
CA GLY A 79 -4.17 -40.73 -11.53
C GLY A 79 -3.32 -39.96 -12.54
N GLY A 80 -2.95 -38.72 -12.18
CA GLY A 80 -2.01 -37.88 -12.90
C GLY A 80 -0.97 -37.34 -11.93
N ASN A 81 0.22 -37.88 -11.99
CA ASN A 81 1.42 -37.46 -11.32
C ASN A 81 1.83 -36.09 -11.90
N GLY A 82 1.61 -35.02 -11.18
CA GLY A 82 2.02 -33.66 -11.57
C GLY A 82 3.23 -33.22 -10.77
N GLY A 83 4.40 -33.21 -11.40
CA GLY A 83 5.65 -32.75 -10.83
C GLY A 83 5.60 -31.29 -10.42
N GLY A 84 6.04 -31.03 -9.19
CA GLY A 84 6.34 -29.71 -8.69
C GLY A 84 7.47 -29.07 -9.48
N GLY A 85 7.25 -27.91 -10.04
CA GLY A 85 8.29 -27.05 -10.55
C GLY A 85 9.00 -26.37 -9.40
N ASP A 86 10.27 -26.76 -9.16
CA ASP A 86 11.17 -26.01 -8.30
C ASP A 86 11.51 -24.67 -8.96
N ASP A 87 10.89 -23.60 -8.51
CA ASP A 87 11.34 -22.24 -8.84
C ASP A 87 12.53 -21.90 -7.96
N GLY A 88 13.73 -21.99 -8.59
CA GLY A 88 15.02 -21.71 -7.97
C GLY A 88 15.15 -20.26 -7.50
N GLY A 89 15.06 -20.08 -6.21
CA GLY A 89 15.40 -18.84 -5.49
C GLY A 89 16.22 -19.18 -4.26
N GLY A 90 17.41 -18.55 -4.16
CA GLY A 90 18.50 -18.92 -3.28
C GLY A 90 18.18 -19.08 -1.80
N GLY A 91 18.83 -20.06 -1.19
CA GLY A 91 19.11 -20.13 0.24
C GLY A 91 17.93 -20.43 1.16
N GLY A 92 17.15 -21.47 0.88
CA GLY A 92 15.97 -21.82 1.63
C GLY A 92 16.23 -22.85 2.72
N GLY A 93 16.43 -22.41 3.95
CA GLY A 93 15.93 -23.19 5.08
C GLY A 93 14.43 -22.88 5.20
N ASP A 94 13.61 -23.88 5.56
CA ASP A 94 12.17 -23.68 5.76
C ASP A 94 11.92 -22.52 6.74
N LEU A 95 11.06 -21.57 6.35
CA LEU A 95 10.64 -20.50 7.26
C LEU A 95 9.77 -21.09 8.35
N PRO A 96 9.84 -20.55 9.61
CA PRO A 96 8.88 -20.90 10.63
C PRO A 96 7.44 -20.61 10.16
N THR A 97 6.52 -21.49 10.51
CA THR A 97 5.10 -21.24 10.30
C THR A 97 4.66 -20.10 11.22
N PRO A 98 4.03 -19.04 10.69
CA PRO A 98 3.56 -17.94 11.52
C PRO A 98 2.43 -18.37 12.46
N SER A 99 2.37 -17.76 13.64
CA SER A 99 1.43 -18.08 14.71
C SER A 99 0.66 -16.83 15.14
N CYS A 100 -0.63 -16.82 14.89
CA CYS A 100 -1.52 -15.70 15.19
C CYS A 100 -2.77 -16.17 15.95
N ALA A 101 -3.53 -15.22 16.45
CA ALA A 101 -4.79 -15.48 17.13
C ALA A 101 -5.81 -16.18 16.21
N ALA A 102 -6.66 -17.02 16.78
CA ALA A 102 -7.69 -17.72 16.02
C ALA A 102 -8.64 -16.73 15.31
N GLY A 103 -8.93 -17.02 14.05
CA GLY A 103 -9.83 -16.19 13.22
C GLY A 103 -9.15 -15.00 12.54
N LYS A 104 -7.83 -14.86 12.68
CA LYS A 104 -7.03 -13.87 11.94
C LYS A 104 -6.38 -14.48 10.70
N THR A 105 -6.21 -13.66 9.68
CA THR A 105 -5.30 -13.98 8.58
C THR A 105 -3.87 -13.69 9.06
N CYS A 106 -3.11 -14.75 9.25
CA CYS A 106 -1.77 -14.68 9.80
C CYS A 106 -0.75 -14.41 8.69
N ILE A 107 0.01 -13.33 8.82
CA ILE A 107 1.04 -12.92 7.86
C ILE A 107 2.42 -13.06 8.51
N GLY A 108 3.21 -14.02 8.03
CA GLY A 108 4.60 -14.16 8.45
C GLY A 108 5.46 -13.01 7.92
N VAL A 109 6.22 -12.37 8.81
CA VAL A 109 7.11 -11.25 8.48
C VAL A 109 8.56 -11.72 8.52
N VAL A 110 9.28 -11.52 7.43
CA VAL A 110 10.74 -11.60 7.38
C VAL A 110 11.30 -10.18 7.36
N PHE A 111 11.99 -9.81 8.44
CA PHE A 111 12.56 -8.48 8.59
C PHE A 111 14.04 -8.47 8.21
N HIS A 112 14.41 -7.71 7.18
CA HIS A 112 15.76 -7.59 6.66
C HIS A 112 16.38 -6.26 7.12
N VAL A 113 17.27 -6.31 8.10
CA VAL A 113 18.07 -5.16 8.52
C VAL A 113 19.25 -5.02 7.58
N VAL A 114 19.27 -3.94 6.80
CA VAL A 114 20.37 -3.62 5.87
C VAL A 114 21.14 -2.43 6.41
N SER A 115 22.42 -2.63 6.72
CA SER A 115 23.28 -1.62 7.33
C SER A 115 24.50 -1.29 6.46
N ASP A 116 25.20 -0.20 6.78
CA ASP A 116 26.45 0.18 6.09
C ASP A 116 27.70 -0.57 6.62
N GLY A 117 27.53 -1.41 7.64
CA GLY A 117 28.62 -2.12 8.33
C GLY A 117 29.45 -1.24 9.25
N ARG A 118 29.02 0.00 9.53
CA ARG A 118 29.71 0.98 10.41
C ARG A 118 28.81 1.47 11.55
N GLY A 119 27.64 0.85 11.70
CA GLY A 119 26.62 1.18 12.69
C GLY A 119 25.40 1.92 12.15
N ASN A 120 25.47 2.53 10.94
CA ASN A 120 24.26 3.12 10.36
C ASN A 120 23.36 2.02 9.79
N GLY A 121 22.07 2.09 10.11
CA GLY A 121 21.08 1.11 9.70
C GLY A 121 21.07 -0.19 10.51
N ASP A 122 21.90 -0.31 11.57
CA ASP A 122 21.89 -1.48 12.45
C ASP A 122 20.77 -1.36 13.49
N VAL A 123 19.54 -1.54 13.04
CA VAL A 123 18.32 -1.46 13.85
C VAL A 123 18.33 -2.56 14.92
N SER A 124 18.00 -2.21 16.16
CA SER A 124 17.94 -3.17 17.27
C SER A 124 16.72 -4.09 17.19
N ASP A 125 16.81 -5.28 17.83
CA ASP A 125 15.64 -6.17 17.92
C ASP A 125 14.51 -5.49 18.71
N ALA A 126 14.80 -4.69 19.72
CA ALA A 126 13.79 -3.92 20.44
C ALA A 126 13.04 -2.91 19.56
N SER A 127 13.72 -2.27 18.61
CA SER A 127 13.06 -1.39 17.62
C SER A 127 12.19 -2.18 16.64
N ILE A 128 12.61 -3.38 16.26
CA ILE A 128 11.81 -4.28 15.41
C ILE A 128 10.57 -4.74 16.18
N ASP A 129 10.72 -5.16 17.44
CA ASP A 129 9.58 -5.56 18.28
C ASP A 129 8.57 -4.41 18.47
N ALA A 130 9.05 -3.18 18.69
CA ALA A 130 8.20 -2.01 18.76
C ALA A 130 7.47 -1.74 17.42
N GLN A 131 8.17 -1.89 16.30
CA GLN A 131 7.58 -1.75 14.97
C GLN A 131 6.49 -2.80 14.71
N MET A 132 6.69 -4.06 15.12
CA MET A 132 5.68 -5.11 15.03
C MET A 132 4.44 -4.78 15.86
N GLN A 133 4.61 -4.14 17.03
CA GLN A 133 3.47 -3.67 17.82
C GLN A 133 2.69 -2.57 17.11
N VAL A 134 3.38 -1.60 16.49
CA VAL A 134 2.73 -0.52 15.73
C VAL A 134 1.88 -1.07 14.59
N ILE A 135 2.42 -1.93 13.73
CA ILE A 135 1.65 -2.47 12.60
C ILE A 135 0.47 -3.34 13.08
N ASN A 136 0.65 -4.15 14.11
CA ASN A 136 -0.45 -4.94 14.66
C ASN A 136 -1.53 -4.05 15.29
N ALA A 137 -1.17 -2.94 15.93
CA ALA A 137 -2.13 -1.96 16.44
C ALA A 137 -2.88 -1.27 15.29
N GLY A 138 -2.18 -0.79 14.26
CA GLY A 138 -2.77 -0.12 13.10
C GLY A 138 -3.76 -1.00 12.33
N PHE A 139 -3.43 -2.27 12.11
CA PHE A 139 -4.30 -3.21 11.40
C PHE A 139 -5.38 -3.86 12.26
N SER A 140 -5.24 -3.88 13.59
CA SER A 140 -6.29 -4.35 14.52
C SER A 140 -7.18 -3.24 15.04
N GLY A 141 -6.85 -1.97 14.75
CA GLY A 141 -7.45 -0.76 15.33
C GLY A 141 -8.95 -0.67 15.20
N SER A 142 -9.54 0.11 16.09
CA SER A 142 -10.98 0.33 16.19
C SER A 142 -11.54 0.95 14.91
N GLY A 143 -12.45 0.25 14.25
CA GLY A 143 -13.22 0.77 13.12
C GLY A 143 -13.02 0.00 11.81
N SER A 144 -11.82 -0.44 11.48
CA SER A 144 -11.58 -1.14 10.22
C SER A 144 -11.99 -2.62 10.25
N GLY A 145 -11.86 -3.28 11.41
CA GLY A 145 -12.09 -4.73 11.53
C GLY A 145 -11.15 -5.57 10.65
N MET A 146 -9.96 -5.07 10.32
CA MET A 146 -9.01 -5.79 9.48
C MET A 146 -8.64 -7.14 10.10
N PRO A 147 -8.71 -8.24 9.34
CA PRO A 147 -8.54 -9.59 9.87
C PRO A 147 -7.07 -9.99 10.02
N TYR A 148 -6.12 -9.07 9.78
CA TYR A 148 -4.70 -9.40 9.71
C TYR A 148 -4.03 -9.35 11.08
N GLU A 149 -3.07 -10.26 11.26
CA GLU A 149 -2.10 -10.25 12.35
C GLU A 149 -0.73 -10.62 11.76
N PHE A 150 0.29 -9.85 12.15
CA PHE A 150 1.65 -9.98 11.64
C PHE A 150 2.53 -10.65 12.68
N ASP A 151 3.16 -11.77 12.32
CA ASP A 151 4.07 -12.52 13.16
C ASP A 151 5.50 -12.43 12.63
N LEU A 152 6.45 -11.95 13.43
CA LEU A 152 7.86 -11.86 13.06
C LEU A 152 8.48 -13.26 13.09
N ILE A 153 8.56 -13.90 11.92
CA ILE A 153 9.08 -15.28 11.82
C ILE A 153 10.60 -15.34 11.62
N LYS A 154 11.21 -14.23 11.17
CA LYS A 154 12.67 -14.19 10.93
C LYS A 154 13.19 -12.76 10.86
N THR A 155 14.36 -12.53 11.46
CA THR A 155 15.18 -11.34 11.24
C THR A 155 16.48 -11.73 10.56
N THR A 156 16.87 -10.98 9.53
CA THR A 156 18.19 -11.11 8.89
C THR A 156 18.95 -9.79 8.98
N ARG A 157 20.29 -9.88 9.07
CA ARG A 157 21.16 -8.71 9.16
C ARG A 157 22.21 -8.78 8.07
N THR A 158 22.27 -7.74 7.23
CA THR A 158 23.18 -7.67 6.07
C THR A 158 23.95 -6.35 6.09
N ALA A 159 25.26 -6.44 6.20
CA ALA A 159 26.15 -5.28 6.13
C ALA A 159 26.59 -5.06 4.67
N ASP A 160 25.87 -4.22 3.93
CA ASP A 160 26.20 -3.80 2.57
C ASP A 160 25.87 -2.31 2.38
N ARG A 161 26.91 -1.47 2.34
CA ARG A 161 26.72 -0.03 2.19
C ARG A 161 26.02 0.37 0.89
N LYS A 162 26.19 -0.39 -0.21
CA LYS A 162 25.55 -0.08 -1.50
C LYS A 162 24.06 -0.37 -1.45
N TRP A 163 23.68 -1.43 -0.74
CA TRP A 163 22.28 -1.72 -0.51
C TRP A 163 21.67 -0.76 0.48
N TYR A 164 22.37 -0.46 1.58
CA TYR A 164 21.90 0.47 2.60
C TYR A 164 21.51 1.84 2.02
N THR A 165 22.36 2.46 1.20
CA THR A 165 22.11 3.80 0.62
C THR A 165 21.45 3.77 -0.76
N GLY A 166 21.32 2.59 -1.37
CA GLY A 166 20.82 2.42 -2.74
C GLY A 166 19.58 1.52 -2.82
N CYS A 167 18.90 1.26 -1.72
CA CYS A 167 17.72 0.39 -1.65
C CYS A 167 16.50 0.96 -2.39
N TYR A 168 16.54 2.22 -2.83
CA TYR A 168 15.64 2.77 -3.82
C TYR A 168 16.42 3.00 -5.14
N GLY A 169 16.01 2.30 -6.21
CA GLY A 169 16.61 2.41 -7.53
C GLY A 169 17.57 1.28 -7.89
N ARG A 170 18.86 1.59 -8.19
CA ARG A 170 19.78 0.62 -8.85
C ARG A 170 20.09 -0.64 -8.03
N SER A 171 20.11 -0.54 -6.72
CA SER A 171 20.46 -1.66 -5.84
C SER A 171 19.25 -2.44 -5.34
N GLU A 172 18.04 -1.89 -5.46
CA GLU A 172 16.80 -2.51 -4.99
C GLU A 172 16.63 -3.93 -5.53
N GLN A 173 16.72 -4.08 -6.85
CA GLN A 173 16.52 -5.39 -7.47
C GLN A 173 17.48 -6.44 -6.95
N ARG A 174 18.78 -6.09 -6.83
CA ARG A 174 19.80 -7.03 -6.33
C ARG A 174 19.58 -7.36 -4.87
N MET A 175 19.28 -6.36 -4.04
CA MET A 175 19.01 -6.52 -2.63
C MET A 175 17.80 -7.45 -2.42
N LYS A 176 16.66 -7.10 -3.00
CA LYS A 176 15.44 -7.90 -2.86
C LYS A 176 15.59 -9.30 -3.42
N SER A 177 16.16 -9.48 -4.63
CA SER A 177 16.37 -10.80 -5.22
C SER A 177 17.31 -11.69 -4.39
N SER A 178 18.22 -11.11 -3.60
CA SER A 178 19.14 -11.86 -2.75
C SER A 178 18.56 -12.16 -1.36
N LEU A 179 17.70 -11.30 -0.84
CA LEU A 179 17.24 -11.38 0.55
C LEU A 179 15.82 -11.93 0.70
N ARG A 180 14.96 -11.75 -0.32
CA ARG A 180 13.56 -12.15 -0.27
C ARG A 180 13.38 -13.63 0.07
N GLN A 181 12.44 -13.94 0.96
CA GLN A 181 12.13 -15.29 1.40
C GLN A 181 10.61 -15.54 1.40
N GLY A 182 10.20 -16.78 1.28
CA GLY A 182 8.80 -17.19 1.35
C GLY A 182 7.98 -16.97 0.08
N GLY A 183 6.69 -17.18 0.20
CA GLY A 183 5.68 -17.11 -0.85
C GLY A 183 5.04 -15.71 -1.01
N PRO A 184 3.92 -15.61 -1.76
CA PRO A 184 3.16 -14.36 -1.89
C PRO A 184 2.51 -13.90 -0.59
N ASP A 185 2.32 -14.80 0.34
CA ASP A 185 1.73 -14.62 1.67
C ASP A 185 2.74 -14.21 2.74
N THR A 186 4.03 -14.14 2.39
CA THR A 186 5.11 -13.75 3.30
C THR A 186 5.52 -12.30 3.05
N LEU A 187 5.33 -11.44 4.05
CA LEU A 187 5.75 -10.04 3.99
C LEU A 187 7.27 -9.93 4.24
N ASN A 188 7.99 -9.43 3.25
CA ASN A 188 9.41 -9.08 3.40
C ASN A 188 9.54 -7.58 3.63
N VAL A 189 10.08 -7.18 4.79
CA VAL A 189 10.35 -5.78 5.15
C VAL A 189 11.85 -5.54 5.09
N TYR A 190 12.27 -4.48 4.42
CA TYR A 190 13.68 -4.10 4.29
C TYR A 190 13.88 -2.71 4.93
N SER A 191 14.58 -2.65 6.08
CA SER A 191 15.01 -1.39 6.67
C SER A 191 16.36 -0.98 6.08
N CYS A 192 16.43 0.25 5.57
CA CYS A 192 17.63 0.80 4.94
C CYS A 192 17.53 2.35 4.88
N ARG A 193 18.40 3.01 4.12
CA ARG A 193 18.32 4.45 3.88
C ARG A 193 18.03 4.75 2.41
N PRO A 194 16.76 4.81 1.99
CA PRO A 194 16.39 5.17 0.63
C PRO A 194 16.93 6.56 0.26
N SER A 195 17.37 6.72 -0.98
CA SER A 195 17.82 8.02 -1.49
C SER A 195 16.63 9.00 -1.63
N GLN A 196 16.91 10.28 -1.83
CA GLN A 196 15.91 11.34 -2.09
C GLN A 196 14.94 11.62 -0.94
N GLY A 197 15.32 11.31 0.31
CA GLY A 197 14.47 11.56 1.47
C GLY A 197 13.20 10.70 1.54
N ILE A 198 13.13 9.60 0.78
CA ILE A 198 11.98 8.69 0.76
C ILE A 198 11.87 7.97 2.10
N LEU A 199 10.67 7.99 2.72
CA LEU A 199 10.39 7.27 3.96
C LEU A 199 10.12 5.78 3.69
N GLY A 200 9.36 5.47 2.63
CA GLY A 200 9.06 4.08 2.29
C GLY A 200 8.53 3.90 0.88
N PHE A 201 8.43 2.65 0.47
CA PHE A 201 7.72 2.22 -0.73
C PHE A 201 7.43 0.71 -0.68
N ALA A 202 6.40 0.30 -1.39
CA ALA A 202 5.95 -1.08 -1.49
C ALA A 202 5.76 -1.55 -2.93
N THR A 203 5.62 -2.86 -3.10
CA THR A 203 5.09 -3.48 -4.31
C THR A 203 3.63 -3.84 -4.11
N PHE A 204 2.79 -3.53 -5.08
CA PHE A 204 1.38 -3.92 -5.07
C PHE A 204 1.21 -5.43 -5.30
N PRO A 205 0.12 -6.06 -4.79
CA PRO A 205 -0.14 -7.48 -4.94
C PRO A 205 -0.17 -7.96 -6.40
N PHE A 206 -0.77 -7.17 -7.29
CA PHE A 206 -0.87 -7.50 -8.71
C PHE A 206 0.47 -7.55 -9.45
N SER A 207 1.54 -7.00 -8.86
CA SER A 207 2.89 -7.08 -9.42
C SER A 207 3.59 -8.41 -9.12
N TYR A 208 3.07 -9.18 -8.15
CA TYR A 208 3.73 -10.39 -7.67
C TYR A 208 3.98 -11.40 -8.78
N ASN A 209 2.99 -11.73 -9.57
CA ASN A 209 3.11 -12.76 -10.63
C ASN A 209 4.18 -12.42 -11.69
N SER A 210 4.39 -11.13 -11.97
CA SER A 210 5.38 -10.69 -12.96
C SER A 210 6.76 -10.44 -12.37
N GLN A 211 6.85 -10.07 -11.10
CA GLN A 211 8.09 -9.67 -10.44
C GLN A 211 8.16 -10.15 -8.98
N PRO A 212 8.07 -11.47 -8.73
CA PRO A 212 8.01 -12.01 -7.37
C PRO A 212 9.27 -11.66 -6.54
N SER A 213 10.43 -11.57 -7.19
CA SER A 213 11.69 -11.22 -6.51
C SER A 213 11.76 -9.77 -6.01
N LEU A 214 10.88 -8.88 -6.48
CA LEU A 214 10.80 -7.49 -6.03
C LEU A 214 9.73 -7.26 -4.96
N ASP A 215 8.95 -8.29 -4.61
CA ASP A 215 7.87 -8.17 -3.64
C ASP A 215 8.38 -7.80 -2.25
N GLY A 216 7.61 -6.96 -1.55
CA GLY A 216 7.85 -6.52 -0.20
C GLY A 216 7.86 -5.02 -0.03
N VAL A 217 8.20 -4.60 1.19
CA VAL A 217 8.15 -3.21 1.67
C VAL A 217 9.55 -2.75 2.03
N VAL A 218 9.94 -1.58 1.59
CA VAL A 218 11.17 -0.89 2.01
C VAL A 218 10.80 0.30 2.88
N ILE A 219 11.49 0.47 4.01
CA ILE A 219 11.32 1.62 4.90
C ILE A 219 12.67 2.27 5.22
N LEU A 220 12.63 3.57 5.49
CA LEU A 220 13.75 4.28 6.10
C LEU A 220 13.94 3.76 7.53
N ASP A 221 15.14 3.33 7.87
CA ASP A 221 15.50 2.84 9.22
C ASP A 221 15.20 3.89 10.31
N GLU A 222 15.38 5.17 10.00
CA GLU A 222 15.11 6.31 10.90
C GLU A 222 13.59 6.58 11.10
N SER A 223 12.69 5.98 10.30
CA SER A 223 11.23 6.13 10.46
C SER A 223 10.59 5.08 11.39
N MET A 224 11.38 4.16 11.91
CA MET A 224 10.93 3.18 12.90
C MET A 224 10.75 3.81 14.29
N PRO A 225 9.97 3.18 15.20
CA PRO A 225 9.80 3.68 16.56
C PRO A 225 11.12 3.97 17.26
N GLY A 226 11.27 5.22 17.74
CA GLY A 226 12.51 5.70 18.37
C GLY A 226 13.60 6.12 17.38
N GLY A 227 13.28 6.22 16.10
CA GLY A 227 14.16 6.76 15.07
C GLY A 227 14.34 8.27 15.14
N THR A 228 14.85 8.86 14.06
CA THR A 228 15.19 10.30 14.02
C THR A 228 14.49 11.05 12.87
N ALA A 229 13.58 10.39 12.16
CA ALA A 229 12.84 10.97 11.04
C ALA A 229 11.60 11.79 11.47
N ALA A 230 11.62 12.40 12.68
CA ALA A 230 10.48 13.18 13.16
C ALA A 230 9.95 14.18 12.09
N PRO A 231 8.65 14.28 11.91
CA PRO A 231 7.53 13.70 12.66
C PRO A 231 7.00 12.35 12.10
N TYR A 232 7.85 11.53 11.53
CA TYR A 232 7.58 10.24 10.89
C TYR A 232 8.46 9.13 11.52
N ASP A 233 8.61 9.12 12.83
CA ASP A 233 9.48 8.24 13.61
C ASP A 233 8.73 7.41 14.67
N GLU A 234 7.40 7.30 14.54
CA GLU A 234 6.55 6.47 15.39
C GLU A 234 6.24 5.11 14.77
N GLY A 235 6.60 4.89 13.47
CA GLY A 235 6.51 3.59 12.79
C GLY A 235 5.37 3.46 11.78
N ASP A 236 4.52 4.48 11.58
CA ASP A 236 3.38 4.40 10.67
C ASP A 236 3.77 4.47 9.20
N THR A 237 5.03 4.77 8.89
CA THR A 237 5.56 4.55 7.55
C THR A 237 5.39 3.08 7.13
N LEU A 238 5.71 2.11 8.00
CA LEU A 238 5.52 0.69 7.67
C LEU A 238 4.04 0.32 7.56
N THR A 239 3.18 0.85 8.43
CA THR A 239 1.71 0.66 8.37
C THR A 239 1.16 1.13 7.02
N HIS A 240 1.56 2.32 6.55
CA HIS A 240 1.20 2.87 5.25
C HIS A 240 1.65 1.96 4.09
N GLU A 241 2.91 1.57 4.07
CA GLU A 241 3.46 0.77 2.98
C GLU A 241 2.89 -0.67 2.95
N ILE A 242 2.54 -1.24 4.10
CA ILE A 242 1.79 -2.51 4.16
C ILE A 242 0.38 -2.34 3.55
N GLY A 243 -0.26 -1.19 3.73
CA GLY A 243 -1.51 -0.89 3.05
C GLY A 243 -1.39 -1.04 1.52
N HIS A 244 -0.33 -0.52 0.92
CA HIS A 244 -0.03 -0.72 -0.50
C HIS A 244 0.28 -2.18 -0.84
N TRP A 245 1.06 -2.87 -0.01
CA TRP A 245 1.37 -4.28 -0.19
C TRP A 245 0.12 -5.16 -0.13
N LEU A 246 -0.93 -4.72 0.56
CA LEU A 246 -2.26 -5.35 0.60
C LEU A 246 -3.22 -4.82 -0.48
N GLY A 247 -2.86 -3.82 -1.30
CA GLY A 247 -3.63 -3.36 -2.45
C GLY A 247 -4.37 -2.02 -2.27
N LEU A 248 -4.12 -1.28 -1.18
CA LEU A 248 -4.70 0.05 -0.99
C LEU A 248 -3.96 1.10 -1.81
N TYR A 249 -4.70 2.01 -2.41
CA TYR A 249 -4.17 3.24 -3.01
C TYR A 249 -4.14 4.36 -1.98
N HIS A 250 -3.48 5.48 -2.31
CA HIS A 250 -3.57 6.69 -1.49
C HIS A 250 -5.00 7.24 -1.50
N THR A 251 -5.43 7.87 -0.41
CA THR A 251 -6.75 8.53 -0.29
C THR A 251 -6.99 9.58 -1.35
N PHE A 252 -5.93 10.28 -1.77
CA PHE A 252 -5.97 11.32 -2.81
C PHE A 252 -5.81 10.78 -4.25
N GLN A 253 -5.83 9.45 -4.45
CA GLN A 253 -5.78 8.83 -5.77
C GLN A 253 -6.97 9.28 -6.61
N GLY A 254 -6.70 9.91 -7.77
CA GLY A 254 -7.75 10.37 -8.68
C GLY A 254 -8.38 11.72 -8.31
N GLY A 255 -8.05 12.31 -7.17
CA GLY A 255 -8.55 13.62 -6.73
C GLY A 255 -10.07 13.67 -6.54
N CYS A 256 -10.66 14.87 -6.61
CA CYS A 256 -12.09 15.08 -6.37
C CYS A 256 -13.04 14.51 -7.43
N GLY A 257 -12.54 14.11 -8.58
CA GLY A 257 -13.39 13.71 -9.71
C GLY A 257 -13.96 12.30 -9.65
N ASN A 258 -13.61 11.52 -8.64
CA ASN A 258 -13.85 10.08 -8.62
C ASN A 258 -14.30 9.59 -7.25
N TYR A 259 -15.44 10.09 -6.79
CA TYR A 259 -16.05 9.67 -5.51
C TYR A 259 -16.40 8.20 -5.50
N GLY A 260 -16.02 7.51 -4.43
CA GLY A 260 -16.56 6.20 -4.06
C GLY A 260 -16.53 5.14 -5.15
N GLY A 261 -15.58 5.26 -6.09
CA GLY A 261 -15.51 4.41 -7.27
C GLY A 261 -15.02 3.01 -6.93
N GLU A 262 -15.96 2.09 -6.82
CA GLU A 262 -15.66 0.67 -6.97
C GLU A 262 -15.21 0.46 -8.43
N ASN A 263 -14.11 0.01 -8.80
CA ASN A 263 -13.67 -0.33 -10.17
C ASN A 263 -12.53 0.52 -10.73
N GLY A 264 -11.68 1.08 -9.86
CA GLY A 264 -10.50 1.82 -10.27
C GLY A 264 -10.75 3.32 -10.46
N ASP A 265 -11.87 3.84 -9.96
CA ASP A 265 -12.11 5.26 -9.81
C ASP A 265 -11.67 5.70 -8.39
N GLY A 266 -11.03 6.87 -8.25
CA GLY A 266 -10.48 7.32 -6.99
C GLY A 266 -9.45 6.34 -6.42
N ASP A 267 -9.50 6.13 -5.11
CA ASP A 267 -8.74 5.11 -4.40
C ASP A 267 -9.41 3.71 -4.46
N SER A 268 -10.53 3.60 -5.16
CA SER A 268 -11.36 2.39 -5.30
C SER A 268 -11.97 1.90 -3.99
N VAL A 269 -12.26 2.81 -3.05
CA VAL A 269 -12.90 2.54 -1.78
C VAL A 269 -14.05 3.52 -1.55
N ALA A 270 -15.27 2.99 -1.39
CA ALA A 270 -16.49 3.81 -1.39
C ALA A 270 -16.69 4.65 -0.12
N ASP A 271 -16.10 4.25 1.00
CA ASP A 271 -16.23 4.91 2.30
C ASP A 271 -15.01 5.78 2.68
N THR A 272 -14.08 5.95 1.74
CA THR A 272 -13.00 6.95 1.86
C THR A 272 -13.47 8.24 1.21
N ALA A 273 -13.47 9.34 1.95
CA ALA A 273 -13.81 10.66 1.42
C ALA A 273 -12.86 11.05 0.28
N ALA A 274 -13.37 11.80 -0.70
CA ALA A 274 -12.54 12.29 -1.80
C ALA A 274 -11.55 13.35 -1.30
N GLU A 275 -10.33 13.31 -1.83
CA GLU A 275 -9.26 14.22 -1.50
C GLU A 275 -8.49 14.64 -2.75
N ALA A 276 -8.32 15.95 -2.97
CA ALA A 276 -7.69 16.46 -4.20
C ALA A 276 -6.18 16.26 -4.24
N SER A 277 -5.54 16.27 -3.09
CA SER A 277 -4.08 16.19 -2.93
C SER A 277 -3.75 15.74 -1.50
N PRO A 278 -2.57 15.13 -1.26
CA PRO A 278 -2.23 14.65 0.08
C PRO A 278 -2.24 15.78 1.12
N ALA A 279 -2.64 15.45 2.34
CA ALA A 279 -2.50 16.33 3.49
C ALA A 279 -1.07 16.27 4.05
N SER A 280 -0.64 17.34 4.73
CA SER A 280 0.65 17.43 5.41
C SER A 280 0.45 17.97 6.83
N GLY A 281 1.22 17.49 7.78
CA GLY A 281 1.00 17.81 9.21
C GLY A 281 -0.25 17.11 9.74
N CYS A 282 -1.14 17.84 10.42
CA CYS A 282 -2.44 17.34 10.87
C CYS A 282 -3.50 18.46 10.72
N PRO A 283 -3.94 18.79 9.49
CA PRO A 283 -4.79 19.93 9.20
C PRO A 283 -6.27 19.63 9.47
N ILE A 284 -6.67 19.67 10.74
CA ILE A 284 -8.04 19.39 11.19
C ILE A 284 -9.06 20.23 10.42
N GLY A 285 -10.09 19.57 9.88
CA GLY A 285 -11.15 20.22 9.11
C GLY A 285 -10.78 20.57 7.68
N ARG A 286 -9.66 20.05 7.16
CA ARG A 286 -9.30 20.18 5.74
C ARG A 286 -10.39 19.56 4.88
N ASP A 287 -10.76 20.28 3.80
CA ASP A 287 -11.75 19.88 2.82
C ASP A 287 -11.29 20.41 1.44
N THR A 288 -10.71 19.56 0.64
CA THR A 288 -10.24 19.91 -0.69
C THR A 288 -11.23 19.54 -1.80
N CYS A 289 -12.29 18.80 -1.45
CA CYS A 289 -13.33 18.37 -2.37
C CYS A 289 -14.73 18.76 -1.83
N PRO A 290 -15.08 20.07 -1.78
CA PRO A 290 -16.27 20.57 -1.09
C PRO A 290 -17.61 20.09 -1.67
N ASP A 291 -17.59 19.42 -2.83
CA ASP A 291 -18.76 18.74 -3.40
C ASP A 291 -18.98 17.34 -2.78
N ASP A 292 -18.01 16.79 -2.05
CA ASP A 292 -18.19 15.64 -1.17
C ASP A 292 -18.77 16.10 0.18
N ALA A 293 -19.56 15.26 0.82
CA ALA A 293 -20.20 15.59 2.10
C ALA A 293 -19.23 15.51 3.30
N SER A 294 -18.02 15.05 3.10
CA SER A 294 -17.04 14.72 4.14
C SER A 294 -15.77 15.54 4.00
N ASN A 295 -15.12 15.86 5.11
CA ASN A 295 -13.76 16.41 5.10
C ASN A 295 -12.76 15.36 4.58
N ASP A 296 -11.59 15.84 4.14
CA ASP A 296 -10.47 14.99 3.73
C ASP A 296 -10.11 13.97 4.81
N PRO A 297 -9.74 12.73 4.45
CA PRO A 297 -9.52 11.64 5.39
C PRO A 297 -8.14 11.70 6.05
N ILE A 298 -7.76 12.83 6.62
CA ILE A 298 -6.43 13.15 7.17
C ILE A 298 -5.92 12.21 8.26
N PHE A 299 -6.82 11.42 8.89
CA PHE A 299 -6.47 10.43 9.90
C PHE A 299 -6.23 9.03 9.31
N ASN A 300 -6.42 8.87 8.00
CA ASN A 300 -6.25 7.58 7.33
C ASN A 300 -4.77 7.27 7.10
N PHE A 301 -4.34 6.03 7.40
CA PHE A 301 -2.96 5.61 7.16
C PHE A 301 -2.51 5.72 5.69
N MET A 302 -3.44 5.81 4.73
CA MET A 302 -3.12 5.96 3.31
C MET A 302 -3.02 7.42 2.83
N ASP A 303 -3.11 8.41 3.73
CA ASP A 303 -2.76 9.80 3.47
C ASP A 303 -1.28 10.09 3.82
N TYR A 304 -0.83 11.35 3.75
CA TYR A 304 0.56 11.78 3.98
C TYR A 304 0.73 12.64 5.24
N THR A 305 -0.20 12.58 6.17
CA THR A 305 -0.10 13.25 7.46
C THR A 305 1.00 12.65 8.34
N THR A 306 1.30 13.30 9.46
CA THR A 306 2.31 12.83 10.42
C THR A 306 1.85 11.56 11.14
N ASP A 307 2.79 10.77 11.66
CA ASP A 307 2.47 9.53 12.38
C ASP A 307 1.50 9.79 13.54
N ALA A 308 1.72 10.84 14.33
CA ALA A 308 0.81 11.23 15.43
C ALA A 308 -0.61 11.64 14.98
N CYS A 309 -0.84 11.86 13.69
CA CYS A 309 -2.16 12.21 13.13
C CYS A 309 -2.92 11.00 12.61
N MET A 310 -2.22 10.04 12.03
CA MET A 310 -2.83 8.85 11.43
C MET A 310 -3.22 7.84 12.51
N ASP A 311 -4.41 7.24 12.39
CA ASP A 311 -4.89 6.30 13.39
C ASP A 311 -5.83 5.20 12.85
N ARG A 312 -6.17 5.23 11.54
CA ARG A 312 -7.21 4.32 11.02
C ARG A 312 -7.11 3.97 9.56
N PHE A 313 -7.72 2.81 9.25
CA PHE A 313 -8.26 2.44 7.94
C PHE A 313 -9.80 2.48 7.99
N THR A 314 -10.47 2.42 6.83
CA THR A 314 -11.92 2.29 6.74
C THR A 314 -12.38 0.82 6.60
N VAL A 315 -13.67 0.57 6.77
CA VAL A 315 -14.26 -0.76 6.55
C VAL A 315 -14.15 -1.17 5.07
N GLY A 316 -14.34 -0.22 4.17
CA GLY A 316 -14.17 -0.44 2.73
C GLY A 316 -12.73 -0.81 2.36
N GLN A 317 -11.74 -0.15 2.98
CA GLN A 317 -10.34 -0.51 2.83
C GLN A 317 -10.07 -1.95 3.30
N THR A 318 -10.69 -2.39 4.40
CA THR A 318 -10.62 -3.80 4.85
C THR A 318 -11.16 -4.75 3.79
N GLY A 319 -12.32 -4.47 3.22
CA GLY A 319 -12.89 -5.30 2.15
C GLY A 319 -12.00 -5.35 0.91
N ARG A 320 -11.36 -4.21 0.56
CA ARG A 320 -10.42 -4.13 -0.56
C ARG A 320 -9.16 -4.95 -0.31
N THR A 321 -8.55 -4.85 0.86
CA THR A 321 -7.36 -5.65 1.19
C THR A 321 -7.65 -7.16 1.16
N ASP A 322 -8.80 -7.59 1.69
CA ASP A 322 -9.22 -9.00 1.64
C ASP A 322 -9.40 -9.49 0.19
N PHE A 323 -10.00 -8.67 -0.66
CA PHE A 323 -10.17 -8.97 -2.08
C PHE A 323 -8.84 -9.18 -2.81
N PHE A 324 -7.84 -8.31 -2.56
CA PHE A 324 -6.49 -8.44 -3.11
C PHE A 324 -5.70 -9.60 -2.49
N TRP A 325 -5.87 -9.84 -1.20
CA TRP A 325 -5.28 -10.99 -0.52
C TRP A 325 -5.72 -12.30 -1.16
N GLN A 326 -7.02 -12.50 -1.28
CA GLN A 326 -7.57 -13.72 -1.90
C GLN A 326 -7.15 -13.88 -3.36
N GLY A 327 -6.99 -12.80 -4.10
CA GLY A 327 -6.60 -12.83 -5.51
C GLY A 327 -5.14 -13.20 -5.74
N TYR A 328 -4.23 -12.58 -4.98
CA TYR A 328 -2.81 -12.58 -5.30
C TYR A 328 -1.89 -13.14 -4.21
N ARG A 329 -2.32 -13.13 -2.92
CA ARG A 329 -1.44 -13.48 -1.80
C ARG A 329 -1.83 -14.75 -1.07
N SER A 330 -3.11 -15.07 -1.01
CA SER A 330 -3.56 -16.29 -0.35
C SER A 330 -2.93 -17.50 -0.99
N PRO A 331 -2.33 -18.42 -0.21
CA PRO A 331 -1.85 -19.70 -0.73
C PRO A 331 -2.97 -20.38 -1.52
N THR A 332 -2.65 -20.92 -2.67
CA THR A 332 -3.62 -21.75 -3.42
C THR A 332 -3.93 -22.98 -2.57
N PRO A 333 -5.19 -23.31 -2.28
CA PRO A 333 -5.55 -24.45 -1.47
C PRO A 333 -5.10 -25.78 -2.11
#